data_210b94ad0c89759af2d983460a06220b
#
_entry.id   210b94ad0c89759af2d983460a06220b
#
_cell.length_a   1.000
_cell.length_b   1.000
_cell.length_c   1.000
_cell.angle_alpha   90.00
_cell.angle_beta   90.00
_cell.angle_gamma   90.00
#
_symmetry.space_group_name_H-M   'P 1'
#
loop_
_entity.id
_entity.type
_entity.pdbx_description
1 polymer ?
#
loop_
_entity_poly.entity_id
_entity_poly.type
_entity_poly.pdbx_seq_one_letter_code
_entity_poly.pdbx_strand_id
1 'polypeptide(L)'
;MKTIEKFWLTVFTLVMIALASYPFITPNDVLVKIDKDYLYYKEYYWWGLDSCIYKYHKPIYSDGKVIYVDEYRHIIGIIGKGGHWETRTRLAISYNNKIYKDQYHECICTHKYREGDKVKVIETFYPRYKIEYYK
;
A
#
# COMPACT_ATOMS: atom_id res chain seq x y z
N MET A 1 -48.49 -15.73 5.90
CA MET A 1 -47.82 -14.59 6.55
C MET A 1 -48.78 -13.39 6.49
N LYS A 2 -49.05 -12.76 7.61
CA LYS A 2 -49.87 -11.57 7.70
C LYS A 2 -49.21 -10.36 7.03
N THR A 3 -49.94 -9.39 6.56
CA THR A 3 -49.41 -8.20 5.88
C THR A 3 -48.44 -7.41 6.73
N ILE A 4 -48.69 -7.30 8.05
CA ILE A 4 -47.79 -6.65 9.03
C ILE A 4 -46.46 -7.37 9.12
N GLU A 5 -46.42 -8.70 9.15
CA GLU A 5 -45.19 -9.48 9.20
C GLU A 5 -44.35 -9.30 7.94
N LYS A 6 -44.97 -9.26 6.79
CA LYS A 6 -44.30 -8.97 5.52
C LYS A 6 -43.68 -7.57 5.51
N PHE A 7 -44.43 -6.59 6.03
CA PHE A 7 -43.95 -5.21 6.14
C PHE A 7 -42.66 -5.13 7.02
N TRP A 8 -42.69 -5.71 8.21
CA TRP A 8 -41.54 -5.70 9.10
C TRP A 8 -40.37 -6.46 8.55
N LEU A 9 -40.59 -7.58 7.89
CA LEU A 9 -39.52 -8.33 7.24
C LEU A 9 -38.86 -7.49 6.13
N THR A 10 -39.62 -6.77 5.34
CA THR A 10 -39.13 -5.88 4.29
C THR A 10 -38.29 -4.74 4.91
N VAL A 11 -38.80 -4.07 5.94
CA VAL A 11 -38.08 -3.00 6.63
C VAL A 11 -36.77 -3.52 7.21
N PHE A 12 -36.79 -4.65 7.89
CA PHE A 12 -35.58 -5.26 8.45
C PHE A 12 -34.56 -5.59 7.37
N THR A 13 -34.96 -6.15 6.26
CA THR A 13 -34.08 -6.48 5.13
C THR A 13 -33.45 -5.22 4.55
N LEU A 14 -34.20 -4.15 4.34
CA LEU A 14 -33.69 -2.87 3.83
C LEU A 14 -32.67 -2.25 4.79
N VAL A 15 -32.93 -2.29 6.09
CA VAL A 15 -31.99 -1.80 7.12
C VAL A 15 -30.69 -2.60 7.10
N MET A 16 -30.77 -3.93 7.00
CA MET A 16 -29.59 -4.78 6.95
C MET A 16 -28.75 -4.53 5.69
N ILE A 17 -29.41 -4.32 4.54
CA ILE A 17 -28.70 -3.96 3.28
C ILE A 17 -28.01 -2.60 3.43
N ALA A 18 -28.67 -1.61 4.00
CA ALA A 18 -28.09 -0.30 4.24
C ALA A 18 -26.86 -0.37 5.16
N LEU A 19 -26.94 -1.12 6.26
CA LEU A 19 -25.82 -1.32 7.18
C LEU A 19 -24.65 -2.05 6.53
N ALA A 20 -24.92 -3.07 5.72
CA ALA A 20 -23.89 -3.83 5.03
C ALA A 20 -23.18 -3.01 3.93
N SER A 21 -23.87 -2.10 3.27
CA SER A 21 -23.32 -1.26 2.19
C SER A 21 -22.65 0.02 2.68
N TYR A 22 -22.85 0.44 3.92
CA TYR A 22 -22.28 1.67 4.47
C TYR A 22 -20.75 1.77 4.35
N PRO A 23 -19.95 0.72 4.63
CA PRO A 23 -18.50 0.79 4.48
C PRO A 23 -18.02 1.07 3.05
N PHE A 24 -18.86 0.82 2.05
CA PHE A 24 -18.55 1.06 0.64
C PHE A 24 -19.00 2.43 0.14
N ILE A 25 -19.89 3.11 0.87
CA ILE A 25 -20.49 4.39 0.49
C ILE A 25 -19.76 5.56 1.13
N THR A 26 -19.33 5.42 2.38
CA THR A 26 -18.61 6.46 3.12
C THR A 26 -17.11 6.23 3.10
N PRO A 27 -16.28 7.27 2.82
CA PRO A 27 -14.85 7.15 2.96
C PRO A 27 -14.50 6.85 4.42
N ASN A 28 -13.62 5.86 4.64
CA ASN A 28 -13.19 5.48 5.99
C ASN A 28 -12.34 6.55 6.66
N ASP A 29 -11.72 7.41 5.87
CA ASP A 29 -10.85 8.46 6.36
C ASP A 29 -10.95 9.73 5.51
N VAL A 30 -10.80 10.86 6.14
CA VAL A 30 -10.87 12.18 5.51
C VAL A 30 -9.71 13.04 6.00
N LEU A 31 -9.01 13.69 5.07
CA LEU A 31 -7.98 14.67 5.41
C LEU A 31 -8.64 15.91 6.03
N VAL A 32 -8.33 16.20 7.29
CA VAL A 32 -8.97 17.31 8.03
C VAL A 32 -8.03 18.46 8.33
N LYS A 33 -6.70 18.24 8.31
CA LYS A 33 -5.72 19.28 8.59
C LYS A 33 -4.39 18.98 7.91
N ILE A 34 -3.69 20.04 7.48
CA ILE A 34 -2.35 19.97 6.90
C ILE A 34 -1.45 20.92 7.66
N ASP A 35 -0.39 20.41 8.28
CA ASP A 35 0.69 21.17 8.88
C ASP A 35 1.93 21.17 8.00
N LYS A 36 3.01 21.84 8.44
CA LYS A 36 4.28 21.90 7.71
C LYS A 36 4.85 20.52 7.37
N ASP A 37 4.85 19.59 8.33
CA ASP A 37 5.46 18.28 8.19
C ASP A 37 4.46 17.12 8.34
N TYR A 38 3.20 17.40 8.66
CA TYR A 38 2.22 16.37 9.00
C TYR A 38 0.89 16.56 8.29
N LEU A 39 0.24 15.42 8.05
CA LEU A 39 -1.13 15.32 7.57
C LEU A 39 -1.98 14.69 8.67
N TYR A 40 -3.18 15.21 8.87
CA TYR A 40 -4.12 14.70 9.87
C TYR A 40 -5.33 14.14 9.18
N TYR A 41 -5.60 12.86 9.42
CA TYR A 41 -6.75 12.15 8.88
C TYR A 41 -7.71 11.80 10.00
N LYS A 42 -9.00 12.00 9.73
CA LYS A 42 -10.08 11.57 10.60
C LYS A 42 -10.65 10.27 10.04
N GLU A 43 -10.54 9.22 10.81
CA GLU A 43 -11.07 7.91 10.46
C GLU A 43 -12.38 7.71 11.21
N TYR A 44 -13.41 7.24 10.49
CA TYR A 44 -14.74 7.02 11.02
C TYR A 44 -14.98 5.54 11.25
N TYR A 45 -15.47 5.22 12.44
CA TYR A 45 -15.84 3.87 12.85
C TYR A 45 -17.32 3.80 13.14
N TRP A 46 -17.88 2.61 13.18
CA TRP A 46 -19.27 2.39 13.57
C TRP A 46 -20.24 3.25 12.77
N TRP A 47 -20.10 3.21 11.43
CA TRP A 47 -20.94 3.99 10.50
C TRP A 47 -21.03 5.49 10.84
N GLY A 48 -19.91 6.07 11.23
CA GLY A 48 -19.81 7.50 11.55
C GLY A 48 -20.22 7.87 12.97
N LEU A 49 -20.55 6.90 13.83
CA LEU A 49 -20.89 7.16 15.24
C LEU A 49 -19.67 7.46 16.12
N ASP A 50 -18.50 7.02 15.68
CA ASP A 50 -17.24 7.27 16.37
C ASP A 50 -16.17 7.65 15.35
N SER A 51 -15.16 8.40 15.80
CA SER A 51 -14.05 8.84 14.95
C SER A 51 -12.77 9.03 15.74
N CYS A 52 -11.65 8.87 15.06
CA CYS A 52 -10.32 9.06 15.61
C CYS A 52 -9.47 9.89 14.65
N ILE A 53 -8.60 10.75 15.18
CA ILE A 53 -7.69 11.55 14.36
C ILE A 53 -6.31 10.93 14.42
N TYR A 54 -5.74 10.64 13.25
CA TYR A 54 -4.41 10.09 13.08
C TYR A 54 -3.50 11.12 12.43
N LYS A 55 -2.27 11.17 12.91
CA LYS A 55 -1.22 12.05 12.43
C LYS A 55 -0.21 11.25 11.61
N TYR A 56 0.01 11.64 10.36
CA TYR A 56 0.98 11.03 9.48
C TYR A 56 1.97 12.07 8.99
N HIS A 57 3.24 11.71 8.90
CA HIS A 57 4.24 12.57 8.29
C HIS A 57 3.96 12.74 6.79
N LYS A 58 4.21 13.92 6.25
CA LYS A 58 4.18 14.13 4.80
C LYS A 58 5.24 13.25 4.11
N PRO A 59 5.06 12.92 2.83
CA PRO A 59 6.09 12.20 2.09
C PRO A 59 7.44 12.91 2.18
N ILE A 60 8.50 12.13 2.39
CA ILE A 60 9.88 12.62 2.45
C ILE A 60 10.57 12.24 1.15
N TYR A 61 11.13 13.24 0.47
CA TYR A 61 11.88 13.08 -0.76
C TYR A 61 13.37 13.18 -0.44
N SER A 62 14.14 12.21 -0.88
CA SER A 62 15.57 12.13 -0.59
C SER A 62 16.35 11.75 -1.84
N ASP A 63 17.62 12.14 -1.87
CA ASP A 63 18.56 11.65 -2.87
C ASP A 63 19.21 10.37 -2.38
N GLY A 64 19.27 9.37 -3.23
CA GLY A 64 19.87 8.09 -2.93
C GLY A 64 20.82 7.63 -4.02
N LYS A 65 21.55 6.58 -3.74
CA LYS A 65 22.48 5.95 -4.65
C LYS A 65 22.35 4.44 -4.57
N VAL A 66 22.32 3.77 -5.71
CA VAL A 66 22.36 2.32 -5.79
C VAL A 66 23.77 1.85 -5.41
N ILE A 67 23.89 1.11 -4.31
CA ILE A 67 25.16 0.63 -3.78
C ILE A 67 25.44 -0.83 -4.06
N TYR A 68 24.41 -1.59 -4.43
CA TYR A 68 24.53 -3.02 -4.68
C TYR A 68 23.45 -3.48 -5.65
N VAL A 69 23.82 -4.28 -6.63
CA VAL A 69 22.91 -4.96 -7.56
C VAL A 69 23.37 -6.39 -7.75
N ASP A 70 22.47 -7.33 -7.60
CA ASP A 70 22.75 -8.76 -7.75
C ASP A 70 21.56 -9.46 -8.41
N GLU A 71 21.83 -10.52 -9.12
CA GLU A 71 20.80 -11.38 -9.71
C GLU A 71 20.85 -12.77 -9.07
N TYR A 72 19.69 -13.36 -8.91
CA TYR A 72 19.59 -14.72 -8.47
C TYR A 72 18.43 -15.44 -9.13
N ARG A 73 18.54 -16.75 -9.23
CA ARG A 73 17.45 -17.61 -9.75
C ARG A 73 16.54 -18.02 -8.60
N HIS A 74 15.27 -17.97 -8.87
CA HIS A 74 14.22 -18.38 -7.94
C HIS A 74 13.31 -19.41 -8.61
N ILE A 75 12.98 -20.48 -7.88
CA ILE A 75 12.07 -21.51 -8.36
C ILE A 75 10.65 -21.10 -8.01
N ILE A 76 9.79 -21.07 -9.02
CA ILE A 76 8.35 -20.85 -8.84
C ILE A 76 7.63 -22.15 -9.11
N GLY A 77 6.88 -22.62 -8.12
CA GLY A 77 6.16 -23.89 -8.20
C GLY A 77 7.07 -25.10 -7.95
N ILE A 78 6.61 -26.27 -8.38
CA ILE A 78 7.34 -27.53 -8.25
C ILE A 78 7.90 -27.91 -9.61
N ILE A 79 9.23 -28.08 -9.72
CA ILE A 79 9.89 -28.55 -10.94
C ILE A 79 9.33 -29.91 -11.33
N GLY A 80 8.95 -30.08 -12.61
CA GLY A 80 8.29 -31.27 -13.12
C GLY A 80 6.76 -31.28 -13.04
N LYS A 81 6.16 -30.27 -12.34
CA LYS A 81 4.71 -30.05 -12.24
C LYS A 81 4.30 -28.64 -12.59
N GLY A 82 4.89 -28.05 -13.66
CA GLY A 82 4.63 -26.67 -14.07
C GLY A 82 5.48 -25.63 -13.37
N GLY A 83 6.45 -26.04 -12.55
CA GLY A 83 7.42 -25.14 -11.95
C GLY A 83 8.46 -24.65 -12.96
N HIS A 84 8.95 -23.44 -12.77
CA HIS A 84 9.98 -22.84 -13.62
C HIS A 84 10.93 -21.96 -12.81
N TRP A 85 12.09 -21.68 -13.40
CA TRP A 85 13.05 -20.77 -12.83
C TRP A 85 12.75 -19.33 -13.29
N GLU A 86 12.79 -18.40 -12.37
CA GLU A 86 12.77 -16.96 -12.66
C GLU A 86 14.05 -16.30 -12.20
N THR A 87 14.48 -15.30 -12.97
CA THR A 87 15.57 -14.43 -12.56
C THR A 87 14.99 -13.23 -11.80
N ARG A 88 15.48 -12.99 -10.61
CA ARG A 88 15.12 -11.84 -9.78
C ARG A 88 16.33 -10.99 -9.51
N THR A 89 16.13 -9.70 -9.47
CA THR A 89 17.17 -8.72 -9.13
C THR A 89 16.97 -8.24 -7.71
N ARG A 90 18.04 -8.26 -6.95
CA ARG A 90 18.14 -7.65 -5.62
C ARG A 90 18.97 -6.40 -5.72
N LEU A 91 18.54 -5.34 -5.08
CA LEU A 91 19.31 -4.11 -5.03
C LEU A 91 19.29 -3.49 -3.64
N ALA A 92 20.29 -2.69 -3.34
CA ALA A 92 20.35 -1.89 -2.15
C ALA A 92 20.61 -0.43 -2.51
N ILE A 93 19.85 0.46 -1.90
CA ILE A 93 19.92 1.90 -2.09
C ILE A 93 20.32 2.54 -0.77
N SER A 94 21.37 3.37 -0.81
CA SER A 94 21.77 4.20 0.32
C SER A 94 21.13 5.58 0.21
N TYR A 95 20.46 6.01 1.26
CA TYR A 95 19.88 7.35 1.37
C TYR A 95 19.76 7.76 2.85
N ASN A 96 20.01 9.02 3.18
CA ASN A 96 19.90 9.55 4.54
C ASN A 96 20.51 8.67 5.65
N ASN A 97 21.69 8.11 5.40
CA ASN A 97 22.38 7.16 6.30
C ASN A 97 21.60 5.87 6.57
N LYS A 98 20.68 5.52 5.69
CA LYS A 98 19.90 4.29 5.72
C LYS A 98 20.19 3.45 4.49
N ILE A 99 19.93 2.16 4.57
CA ILE A 99 20.03 1.25 3.44
C ILE A 99 18.63 0.60 3.24
N TYR A 100 18.08 0.80 2.06
CA TYR A 100 16.86 0.14 1.63
C TYR A 100 17.18 -1.00 0.68
N LYS A 101 16.63 -2.17 0.96
CA LYS A 101 16.78 -3.37 0.13
C LYS A 101 15.48 -3.67 -0.59
N ASP A 102 15.60 -3.98 -1.87
CA ASP A 102 14.45 -4.35 -2.69
C ASP A 102 14.75 -5.56 -3.56
N GLN A 103 13.70 -6.24 -3.97
CA GLN A 103 13.74 -7.35 -4.92
C GLN A 103 12.66 -7.13 -5.95
N TYR A 104 13.00 -7.31 -7.22
CA TYR A 104 12.02 -7.22 -8.28
C TYR A 104 12.29 -8.23 -9.39
N HIS A 105 11.25 -8.55 -10.11
CA HIS A 105 11.31 -9.39 -11.30
C HIS A 105 11.63 -8.52 -12.50
N GLU A 106 12.69 -8.87 -13.22
CA GLU A 106 13.11 -8.13 -14.40
C GLU A 106 13.13 -9.04 -15.62
N CYS A 107 12.71 -8.51 -16.76
CA CYS A 107 12.84 -9.22 -18.01
C CYS A 107 14.31 -9.34 -18.38
N ILE A 108 14.71 -10.49 -18.86
CA ILE A 108 16.10 -10.99 -19.03
C ILE A 108 17.07 -10.04 -19.75
N CYS A 109 16.59 -8.99 -20.41
CA CYS A 109 17.40 -8.25 -21.37
C CYS A 109 17.87 -6.86 -20.93
N THR A 110 17.41 -6.33 -19.80
CA THR A 110 17.75 -4.95 -19.40
C THR A 110 17.85 -4.79 -17.91
N HIS A 111 19.04 -4.54 -17.43
CA HIS A 111 19.23 -4.06 -16.04
C HIS A 111 18.78 -2.60 -15.95
N LYS A 112 17.69 -2.38 -15.26
CA LYS A 112 17.13 -1.04 -15.04
C LYS A 112 18.03 -0.18 -14.16
N TYR A 113 18.70 -0.81 -13.18
CA TYR A 113 19.58 -0.14 -12.24
C TYR A 113 20.96 -0.76 -12.23
N ARG A 114 21.98 0.08 -12.05
CA ARG A 114 23.38 -0.34 -11.90
C ARG A 114 23.97 0.29 -10.64
N GLU A 115 24.99 -0.34 -10.09
CA GLU A 115 25.74 0.24 -8.97
C GLU A 115 26.28 1.62 -9.35
N GLY A 116 26.12 2.57 -8.45
CA GLY A 116 26.51 3.96 -8.65
C GLY A 116 25.41 4.86 -9.23
N ASP A 117 24.28 4.31 -9.69
CA ASP A 117 23.16 5.11 -10.19
C ASP A 117 22.58 6.01 -9.11
N LYS A 118 22.32 7.26 -9.46
CA LYS A 118 21.62 8.20 -8.60
C LYS A 118 20.12 7.99 -8.74
N VAL A 119 19.42 7.94 -7.63
CA VAL A 119 17.99 7.73 -7.57
C VAL A 119 17.33 8.73 -6.65
N LYS A 120 16.04 8.97 -6.87
CA LYS A 120 15.19 9.70 -5.93
C LYS A 120 14.43 8.68 -5.09
N VAL A 121 14.42 8.87 -3.78
CA VAL A 121 13.73 8.00 -2.84
C VAL A 121 12.59 8.76 -2.20
N ILE A 122 11.41 8.15 -2.18
CA ILE A 122 10.21 8.71 -1.59
C ILE A 122 9.75 7.80 -0.47
N GLU A 123 9.71 8.34 0.76
CA GLU A 123 9.10 7.67 1.90
C GLU A 123 7.67 8.19 2.06
N THR A 124 6.71 7.31 1.98
CA THR A 124 5.28 7.62 2.15
C THR A 124 4.77 6.94 3.42
N PHE A 125 3.99 7.67 4.23
CA PHE A 125 3.53 7.20 5.53
C PHE A 125 2.04 6.87 5.57
N TYR A 126 1.27 7.44 4.68
CA TYR A 126 -0.18 7.21 4.59
C TYR A 126 -0.55 6.57 3.23
N PRO A 127 -1.44 5.59 3.20
CA PRO A 127 -2.16 4.92 4.30
C PRO A 127 -1.28 3.98 5.11
N ARG A 128 -0.12 3.61 4.61
CA ARG A 128 0.88 2.78 5.26
C ARG A 128 2.28 3.19 4.84
N TYR A 129 3.27 2.88 5.65
CA TYR A 129 4.66 3.15 5.32
C TYR A 129 5.09 2.34 4.10
N LYS A 130 5.64 3.02 3.12
CA LYS A 130 6.27 2.40 1.95
C LYS A 130 7.39 3.27 1.41
N ILE A 131 8.35 2.62 0.77
CA ILE A 131 9.49 3.28 0.13
C ILE A 131 9.40 3.02 -1.37
N GLU A 132 9.48 4.09 -2.16
CA GLU A 132 9.55 4.06 -3.60
C GLU A 132 10.82 4.74 -4.07
N TYR A 133 11.33 4.35 -5.22
CA TYR A 133 12.53 4.95 -5.80
C TYR A 133 12.43 4.98 -7.32
N TYR A 134 13.11 5.94 -7.92
CA TYR A 134 13.17 6.08 -9.38
C TYR A 134 14.45 6.86 -9.78
N LYS A 135 14.87 6.67 -11.02
CA LYS A 135 15.96 7.45 -11.61
C LYS A 135 15.55 8.87 -11.95
#